data_ea675f80eb942ef9e71efeac82bf1d34
#
_entry.id   ea675f80eb942ef9e71efeac82bf1d34
#
_cell.length_a   1.000
_cell.length_b   1.000
_cell.length_c   1.000
_cell.angle_alpha   90.00
_cell.angle_beta   90.00
_cell.angle_gamma   90.00
#
_symmetry.space_group_name_H-M   'P 1'
#
loop_
_entity.id
_entity.type
_entity.pdbx_description
1 polymer ?
#
loop_
_entity_poly.entity_id
_entity_poly.type
_entity_poly.pdbx_seq_one_letter_code
_entity_poly.pdbx_strand_id
1 'polypeptide(L)'
;MSIATALDPAPKQPGSAQTGAPGGLWARRKWEIVRIASPLALLALWQLGSAVGVIPQDVLPAPSLIVEAGVELIRDGQLAAALQVSSVRVVEGLVLGGVIGVGAGAAVGLSRWLEATVDPPMQMIRALPHLGLIPLFILWFGIGELPKILLVALGVVFPLYLNTFSAIRQVDPKMVETAQVLGFSFAQRFTRILVPSAAPQVLVGFRQSLAIAWLTLIVAEQINADKGIGFLINNARDFLRIDIIIFGLTIYALLGIVTDAIVRLIERRALRYRH
;
A
#
# COMPACT_ATOMS: atom_id res chain seq x y z
N MET A 1 -74.73 -10.66 -5.33
CA MET A 1 -74.04 -11.73 -6.11
C MET A 1 -72.55 -11.52 -5.90
N SER A 2 -72.02 -12.28 -4.93
CA SER A 2 -70.63 -12.15 -4.45
C SER A 2 -69.79 -13.24 -5.10
N ILE A 3 -68.77 -12.87 -5.86
CA ILE A 3 -67.83 -13.84 -6.42
C ILE A 3 -66.55 -13.71 -5.58
N ALA A 4 -66.40 -14.68 -4.68
CA ALA A 4 -65.16 -14.88 -3.96
C ALA A 4 -64.17 -15.60 -4.90
N THR A 5 -63.15 -14.92 -5.36
CA THR A 5 -62.04 -15.50 -6.12
C THR A 5 -61.10 -16.17 -5.12
N ALA A 6 -61.07 -17.52 -5.15
CA ALA A 6 -60.10 -18.30 -4.38
C ALA A 6 -58.70 -18.04 -4.88
N LEU A 7 -57.85 -17.54 -4.03
CA LEU A 7 -56.41 -17.44 -4.27
C LEU A 7 -55.77 -18.84 -4.15
N ASP A 8 -55.31 -19.37 -5.24
CA ASP A 8 -54.51 -20.59 -5.29
C ASP A 8 -53.21 -20.38 -4.49
N PRO A 9 -52.78 -21.30 -3.65
CA PRO A 9 -51.52 -21.20 -2.93
C PRO A 9 -50.36 -21.35 -3.92
N ALA A 10 -49.43 -20.35 -3.90
CA ALA A 10 -48.23 -20.34 -4.69
C ALA A 10 -47.44 -21.66 -4.58
N PRO A 11 -46.88 -22.17 -5.69
CA PRO A 11 -46.11 -23.40 -5.68
C PRO A 11 -44.89 -23.25 -4.75
N LYS A 12 -44.75 -24.19 -3.83
CA LYS A 12 -43.56 -24.34 -2.98
C LYS A 12 -42.34 -24.48 -3.89
N GLN A 13 -41.44 -23.51 -3.84
CA GLN A 13 -40.14 -23.62 -4.48
C GLN A 13 -39.44 -24.87 -3.91
N PRO A 14 -38.88 -25.72 -4.77
CA PRO A 14 -38.09 -26.86 -4.31
C PRO A 14 -36.88 -26.29 -3.55
N GLY A 15 -36.77 -26.71 -2.28
CA GLY A 15 -35.68 -26.31 -1.42
C GLY A 15 -34.33 -26.47 -2.15
N SER A 16 -33.61 -25.40 -2.27
CA SER A 16 -32.20 -25.43 -2.69
C SER A 16 -31.49 -26.37 -1.71
N ALA A 17 -31.31 -27.61 -2.11
CA ALA A 17 -30.40 -28.52 -1.44
C ALA A 17 -29.03 -27.82 -1.44
N GLN A 18 -28.70 -27.22 -0.30
CA GLN A 18 -27.33 -26.84 -0.01
C GLN A 18 -26.55 -28.17 -0.01
N THR A 19 -25.99 -28.51 -1.16
CA THR A 19 -24.92 -29.48 -1.24
C THR A 19 -23.73 -28.93 -0.48
N GLY A 20 -23.79 -29.05 0.83
CA GLY A 20 -22.64 -28.93 1.70
C GLY A 20 -21.70 -30.05 1.30
N ALA A 21 -20.80 -29.72 0.36
CA ALA A 21 -19.68 -30.59 0.07
C ALA A 21 -18.92 -30.80 1.38
N PRO A 22 -18.71 -32.03 1.82
CA PRO A 22 -17.90 -32.32 2.98
C PRO A 22 -16.46 -32.02 2.62
N GLY A 23 -16.08 -30.76 2.76
CA GLY A 23 -14.69 -30.33 2.74
C GLY A 23 -14.01 -30.86 4.00
N GLY A 24 -13.76 -32.16 4.03
CA GLY A 24 -13.03 -32.77 5.12
C GLY A 24 -11.71 -32.06 5.35
N LEU A 25 -11.17 -32.12 6.57
CA LEU A 25 -9.86 -31.58 6.96
C LEU A 25 -8.76 -31.87 5.93
N TRP A 26 -8.86 -32.96 5.19
CA TRP A 26 -8.01 -33.35 4.05
C TRP A 26 -8.09 -32.39 2.85
N ALA A 27 -9.27 -31.91 2.51
CA ALA A 27 -9.43 -30.98 1.37
C ALA A 27 -8.82 -29.61 1.71
N ARG A 28 -9.02 -29.11 2.95
CA ARG A 28 -8.39 -27.85 3.42
C ARG A 28 -6.87 -27.98 3.45
N ARG A 29 -6.35 -29.07 3.99
CA ARG A 29 -4.90 -29.33 4.06
C ARG A 29 -4.25 -29.49 2.68
N LYS A 30 -4.95 -30.07 1.72
CA LYS A 30 -4.50 -30.18 0.32
C LYS A 30 -4.29 -28.81 -0.31
N TRP A 31 -5.23 -27.90 -0.12
CA TRP A 31 -5.10 -26.52 -0.65
C TRP A 31 -4.02 -25.71 0.05
N GLU A 32 -3.78 -25.92 1.34
CA GLU A 32 -2.66 -25.30 2.05
C GLU A 32 -1.30 -25.80 1.53
N ILE A 33 -1.20 -27.11 1.31
CA ILE A 33 0.00 -27.71 0.71
C ILE A 33 0.26 -27.16 -0.69
N VAL A 34 -0.78 -27.08 -1.54
CA VAL A 34 -0.65 -26.54 -2.91
C VAL A 34 -0.22 -25.07 -2.88
N ARG A 35 -0.73 -24.27 -1.96
CA ARG A 35 -0.35 -22.85 -1.79
C ARG A 35 1.14 -22.67 -1.47
N ILE A 36 1.72 -23.58 -0.70
CA ILE A 36 3.14 -23.52 -0.34
C ILE A 36 3.99 -24.23 -1.41
N ALA A 37 3.51 -25.33 -1.93
CA ALA A 37 4.26 -26.12 -2.91
C ALA A 37 4.41 -25.41 -4.26
N SER A 38 3.42 -24.62 -4.69
CA SER A 38 3.49 -23.94 -5.99
C SER A 38 4.64 -22.93 -6.10
N PRO A 39 4.89 -21.99 -5.17
CA PRO A 39 6.03 -21.08 -5.27
C PRO A 39 7.38 -21.81 -5.07
N LEU A 40 7.42 -22.84 -4.22
CA LEU A 40 8.63 -23.65 -4.05
C LEU A 40 8.96 -24.45 -5.32
N ALA A 41 7.96 -25.03 -5.99
CA ALA A 41 8.14 -25.71 -7.26
C ALA A 41 8.63 -24.76 -8.35
N LEU A 42 8.11 -23.53 -8.39
CA LEU A 42 8.57 -22.50 -9.33
C LEU A 42 10.03 -22.13 -9.08
N LEU A 43 10.44 -21.93 -7.83
CA LEU A 43 11.83 -21.66 -7.47
C LEU A 43 12.75 -22.84 -7.80
N ALA A 44 12.29 -24.08 -7.56
CA ALA A 44 13.05 -25.27 -7.92
C ALA A 44 13.21 -25.42 -9.44
N LEU A 45 12.15 -25.18 -10.21
CA LEU A 45 12.21 -25.19 -11.69
C LEU A 45 13.15 -24.10 -12.22
N TRP A 46 13.13 -22.91 -11.65
CA TRP A 46 14.06 -21.85 -12.00
C TRP A 46 15.50 -22.23 -11.66
N GLN A 47 15.76 -22.75 -10.46
CA GLN A 47 17.08 -23.20 -10.05
C GLN A 47 17.62 -24.29 -11.01
N LEU A 48 16.80 -25.27 -11.35
CA LEU A 48 17.17 -26.35 -12.27
C LEU A 48 17.39 -25.81 -13.68
N GLY A 49 16.52 -24.97 -14.20
CA GLY A 49 16.63 -24.35 -15.52
C GLY A 49 17.94 -23.55 -15.69
N SER A 50 18.33 -22.83 -14.63
CA SER A 50 19.60 -22.11 -14.60
C SER A 50 20.81 -23.09 -14.49
N ALA A 51 20.70 -24.16 -13.68
CA ALA A 51 21.78 -25.14 -13.50
C ALA A 51 22.06 -25.97 -14.76
N VAL A 52 21.02 -26.28 -15.55
CA VAL A 52 21.20 -27.01 -16.82
C VAL A 52 21.50 -26.11 -18.03
N GLY A 53 21.64 -24.79 -17.82
CA GLY A 53 21.99 -23.82 -18.85
C GLY A 53 20.86 -23.44 -19.81
N VAL A 54 19.63 -23.86 -19.54
CA VAL A 54 18.43 -23.43 -20.31
C VAL A 54 18.14 -21.95 -20.09
N ILE A 55 18.40 -21.45 -18.87
CA ILE A 55 18.28 -20.06 -18.52
C ILE A 55 19.68 -19.48 -18.37
N PRO A 56 20.09 -18.54 -19.26
CA PRO A 56 21.41 -17.92 -19.19
C PRO A 56 21.55 -17.12 -17.88
N GLN A 57 22.66 -17.30 -17.16
CA GLN A 57 22.89 -16.65 -15.86
C GLN A 57 23.14 -15.16 -15.96
N ASP A 58 23.57 -14.70 -17.12
CA ASP A 58 23.72 -13.28 -17.47
C ASP A 58 22.40 -12.56 -17.76
N VAL A 59 21.29 -13.31 -17.89
CA VAL A 59 19.94 -12.76 -18.04
C VAL A 59 19.13 -12.94 -16.76
N LEU A 60 19.16 -14.17 -16.20
CA LEU A 60 18.43 -14.50 -14.98
C LEU A 60 19.25 -15.48 -14.12
N PRO A 61 20.06 -14.96 -13.16
CA PRO A 61 20.88 -15.76 -12.26
C PRO A 61 20.06 -16.78 -11.47
N ALA A 62 20.69 -17.91 -11.11
CA ALA A 62 20.07 -18.91 -10.26
C ALA A 62 19.67 -18.31 -8.89
N PRO A 63 18.56 -18.75 -8.27
CA PRO A 63 18.19 -18.34 -6.92
C PRO A 63 19.32 -18.47 -5.89
N SER A 64 20.16 -19.49 -6.00
CA SER A 64 21.32 -19.68 -5.14
C SER A 64 22.35 -18.53 -5.25
N LEU A 65 22.63 -18.03 -6.47
CA LEU A 65 23.53 -16.89 -6.69
C LEU A 65 22.96 -15.60 -6.14
N ILE A 66 21.65 -15.41 -6.25
CA ILE A 66 20.95 -14.23 -5.67
C ILE A 66 21.07 -14.24 -4.14
N VAL A 67 20.91 -15.41 -3.50
CA VAL A 67 21.09 -15.57 -2.06
C VAL A 67 22.56 -15.32 -1.65
N GLU A 68 23.52 -15.84 -2.43
CA GLU A 68 24.94 -15.63 -2.19
C GLU A 68 25.31 -14.14 -2.24
N ALA A 69 24.86 -13.42 -3.29
CA ALA A 69 25.02 -11.96 -3.40
C ALA A 69 24.39 -11.21 -2.20
N GLY A 70 23.24 -11.67 -1.73
CA GLY A 70 22.60 -11.12 -0.54
C GLY A 70 23.43 -11.34 0.73
N VAL A 71 24.02 -12.52 0.91
CA VAL A 71 24.92 -12.83 2.03
C VAL A 71 26.17 -11.97 1.99
N GLU A 72 26.75 -11.75 0.80
CA GLU A 72 27.88 -10.83 0.59
C GLU A 72 27.53 -9.42 1.08
N LEU A 73 26.42 -8.82 0.60
CA LEU A 73 25.96 -7.50 0.98
C LEU A 73 25.65 -7.36 2.49
N ILE A 74 25.17 -8.44 3.12
CA ILE A 74 24.93 -8.47 4.58
C ILE A 74 26.26 -8.45 5.33
N ARG A 75 27.23 -9.29 4.94
CA ARG A 75 28.55 -9.42 5.60
C ARG A 75 29.34 -8.13 5.51
N ASP A 76 29.28 -7.45 4.37
CA ASP A 76 29.96 -6.17 4.13
C ASP A 76 29.26 -4.99 4.79
N GLY A 77 28.09 -5.21 5.42
CA GLY A 77 27.30 -4.16 6.02
C GLY A 77 26.58 -3.22 5.04
N GLN A 78 26.77 -3.42 3.73
CA GLN A 78 26.20 -2.55 2.69
C GLN A 78 24.66 -2.58 2.69
N LEU A 79 24.06 -3.77 2.87
CA LEU A 79 22.62 -3.90 2.94
C LEU A 79 22.03 -3.16 4.15
N ALA A 80 22.65 -3.26 5.32
CA ALA A 80 22.17 -2.59 6.53
C ALA A 80 22.21 -1.07 6.39
N ALA A 81 23.30 -0.53 5.85
CA ALA A 81 23.44 0.89 5.58
C ALA A 81 22.41 1.37 4.55
N ALA A 82 22.20 0.62 3.48
CA ALA A 82 21.21 0.96 2.44
C ALA A 82 19.79 0.92 2.99
N LEU A 83 19.41 -0.11 3.75
CA LEU A 83 18.12 -0.24 4.41
C LEU A 83 17.83 0.93 5.35
N GLN A 84 18.81 1.33 6.15
CA GLN A 84 18.67 2.46 7.07
C GLN A 84 18.36 3.74 6.31
N VAL A 85 19.14 4.06 5.29
CA VAL A 85 18.97 5.31 4.51
C VAL A 85 17.62 5.32 3.78
N SER A 86 17.29 4.25 3.06
CA SER A 86 16.00 4.16 2.34
C SER A 86 14.80 4.22 3.29
N SER A 87 14.88 3.56 4.46
CA SER A 87 13.80 3.58 5.45
C SER A 87 13.60 4.97 6.05
N VAL A 88 14.66 5.71 6.33
CA VAL A 88 14.58 7.09 6.83
C VAL A 88 13.87 7.98 5.80
N ARG A 89 14.26 7.91 4.52
CA ARG A 89 13.63 8.67 3.44
C ARG A 89 12.13 8.37 3.29
N VAL A 90 11.76 7.07 3.38
CA VAL A 90 10.33 6.68 3.35
C VAL A 90 9.58 7.27 4.54
N VAL A 91 10.14 7.20 5.75
CA VAL A 91 9.48 7.72 6.95
C VAL A 91 9.33 9.25 6.87
N GLU A 92 10.37 9.97 6.47
CA GLU A 92 10.32 11.43 6.32
C GLU A 92 9.28 11.85 5.26
N GLY A 93 9.31 11.22 4.08
CA GLY A 93 8.33 11.46 3.03
C GLY A 93 6.90 11.08 3.44
N LEU A 94 6.73 9.96 4.16
CA LEU A 94 5.44 9.50 4.68
C LEU A 94 4.88 10.45 5.74
N VAL A 95 5.71 10.94 6.64
CA VAL A 95 5.30 11.91 7.66
C VAL A 95 4.91 13.24 7.02
N LEU A 96 5.76 13.78 6.15
CA LEU A 96 5.49 15.04 5.46
C LEU A 96 4.23 14.95 4.59
N GLY A 97 4.17 13.98 3.69
CA GLY A 97 3.03 13.75 2.81
C GLY A 97 1.77 13.36 3.59
N GLY A 98 1.93 12.63 4.69
CA GLY A 98 0.85 12.22 5.57
C GLY A 98 0.18 13.39 6.28
N VAL A 99 0.97 14.29 6.87
CA VAL A 99 0.45 15.50 7.53
C VAL A 99 -0.30 16.37 6.52
N ILE A 100 0.29 16.61 5.34
CA ILE A 100 -0.35 17.40 4.28
C ILE A 100 -1.62 16.72 3.76
N GLY A 101 -1.55 15.43 3.43
CA GLY A 101 -2.66 14.69 2.84
C GLY A 101 -3.85 14.54 3.79
N VAL A 102 -3.59 14.14 5.05
CA VAL A 102 -4.64 14.04 6.07
C VAL A 102 -5.20 15.41 6.42
N GLY A 103 -4.33 16.41 6.60
CA GLY A 103 -4.75 17.77 6.93
C GLY A 103 -5.61 18.42 5.83
N ALA A 104 -5.15 18.34 4.58
CA ALA A 104 -5.91 18.85 3.43
C ALA A 104 -7.23 18.06 3.23
N GLY A 105 -7.18 16.73 3.31
CA GLY A 105 -8.37 15.89 3.20
C GLY A 105 -9.39 16.15 4.29
N ALA A 106 -8.95 16.38 5.52
CA ALA A 106 -9.82 16.75 6.62
C ALA A 106 -10.45 18.16 6.42
N ALA A 107 -9.65 19.15 6.05
CA ALA A 107 -10.12 20.51 5.81
C ALA A 107 -11.18 20.55 4.69
N VAL A 108 -10.89 19.90 3.56
CA VAL A 108 -11.80 19.79 2.40
C VAL A 108 -13.06 19.00 2.76
N GLY A 109 -12.91 17.88 3.50
CA GLY A 109 -14.04 17.06 3.95
C GLY A 109 -15.02 17.80 4.85
N LEU A 110 -14.52 18.74 5.66
CA LEU A 110 -15.34 19.55 6.60
C LEU A 110 -15.99 20.77 5.96
N SER A 111 -15.53 21.26 4.80
CA SER A 111 -15.98 22.51 4.22
C SER A 111 -16.38 22.35 2.75
N ARG A 112 -17.65 22.62 2.42
CA ARG A 112 -18.14 22.63 1.03
C ARG A 112 -17.43 23.69 0.15
N TRP A 113 -17.02 24.79 0.77
CA TRP A 113 -16.27 25.83 0.06
C TRP A 113 -14.88 25.34 -0.35
N LEU A 114 -14.14 24.71 0.59
CA LEU A 114 -12.85 24.12 0.29
C LEU A 114 -12.98 22.96 -0.72
N GLU A 115 -14.04 22.17 -0.66
CA GLU A 115 -14.31 21.13 -1.65
C GLU A 115 -14.44 21.74 -3.04
N ALA A 116 -15.24 22.80 -3.21
CA ALA A 116 -15.44 23.45 -4.49
C ALA A 116 -14.19 24.13 -5.04
N THR A 117 -13.27 24.59 -4.17
CA THR A 117 -12.10 25.40 -4.56
C THR A 117 -10.80 24.59 -4.58
N VAL A 118 -10.60 23.63 -3.69
CA VAL A 118 -9.35 22.89 -3.52
C VAL A 118 -9.39 21.51 -4.19
N ASP A 119 -10.53 20.79 -4.13
CA ASP A 119 -10.60 19.44 -4.70
C ASP A 119 -10.35 19.40 -6.23
N PRO A 120 -10.91 20.29 -7.07
CA PRO A 120 -10.65 20.26 -8.52
C PRO A 120 -9.15 20.39 -8.85
N PRO A 121 -8.38 21.38 -8.36
CA PRO A 121 -6.95 21.43 -8.61
C PRO A 121 -6.19 20.23 -8.03
N MET A 122 -6.57 19.68 -6.87
CA MET A 122 -5.97 18.46 -6.34
C MET A 122 -6.17 17.26 -7.27
N GLN A 123 -7.36 17.12 -7.86
CA GLN A 123 -7.64 16.07 -8.86
C GLN A 123 -6.82 16.26 -10.15
N MET A 124 -6.58 17.50 -10.57
CA MET A 124 -5.72 17.81 -11.73
C MET A 124 -4.26 17.44 -11.46
N ILE A 125 -3.72 17.82 -10.30
CA ILE A 125 -2.33 17.53 -9.94
C ILE A 125 -2.13 16.01 -9.77
N ARG A 126 -3.08 15.31 -9.21
CA ARG A 126 -3.05 13.84 -9.08
C ARG A 126 -2.94 13.11 -10.43
N ALA A 127 -3.51 13.68 -11.50
CA ALA A 127 -3.46 13.10 -12.83
C ALA A 127 -2.05 13.17 -13.45
N LEU A 128 -1.16 14.02 -12.91
CA LEU A 128 0.23 14.07 -13.36
C LEU A 128 0.99 12.83 -12.91
N PRO A 129 1.80 12.21 -13.80
CA PRO A 129 2.66 11.09 -13.40
C PRO A 129 3.77 11.62 -12.47
N HIS A 130 3.57 11.48 -11.16
CA HIS A 130 4.49 12.06 -10.15
C HIS A 130 5.94 11.60 -10.32
N LEU A 131 6.18 10.36 -10.82
CA LEU A 131 7.53 9.89 -11.15
C LEU A 131 8.15 10.67 -12.32
N GLY A 132 7.34 11.18 -13.25
CA GLY A 132 7.80 12.04 -14.33
C GLY A 132 8.28 13.42 -13.87
N LEU A 133 7.97 13.81 -12.62
CA LEU A 133 8.41 15.07 -12.04
C LEU A 133 9.83 15.02 -11.44
N ILE A 134 10.49 13.85 -11.42
CA ILE A 134 11.84 13.68 -10.85
C ILE A 134 12.84 14.71 -11.40
N PRO A 135 12.98 14.90 -12.75
CA PRO A 135 13.93 15.89 -13.27
C PRO A 135 13.60 17.30 -12.82
N LEU A 136 12.31 17.64 -12.69
CA LEU A 136 11.85 18.95 -12.26
C LEU A 136 12.19 19.21 -10.78
N PHE A 137 12.03 18.18 -9.92
CA PHE A 137 12.41 18.27 -8.51
C PHE A 137 13.93 18.41 -8.33
N ILE A 138 14.73 17.74 -9.16
CA ILE A 138 16.18 17.90 -9.16
C ILE A 138 16.55 19.33 -9.61
N LEU A 139 15.87 19.86 -10.63
CA LEU A 139 16.10 21.20 -11.12
C LEU A 139 15.77 22.28 -10.07
N TRP A 140 14.67 22.11 -9.33
CA TRP A 140 14.22 23.09 -8.33
C TRP A 140 14.97 23.00 -7.01
N PHE A 141 15.29 21.78 -6.55
CA PHE A 141 15.82 21.53 -5.20
C PHE A 141 17.27 21.04 -5.21
N GLY A 142 17.88 20.89 -6.40
CA GLY A 142 19.25 20.39 -6.55
C GLY A 142 19.36 18.88 -6.40
N ILE A 143 20.61 18.42 -6.46
CA ILE A 143 21.00 17.03 -6.22
C ILE A 143 21.13 16.83 -4.70
N GLY A 144 20.45 15.84 -4.13
CA GLY A 144 20.56 15.57 -2.68
C GLY A 144 19.38 14.78 -2.14
N GLU A 145 19.16 14.87 -0.82
CA GLU A 145 18.12 14.12 -0.12
C GLU A 145 16.72 14.73 -0.31
N LEU A 146 16.65 16.07 -0.34
CA LEU A 146 15.39 16.81 -0.37
C LEU A 146 14.46 16.42 -1.53
N PRO A 147 14.89 16.36 -2.80
CA PRO A 147 14.02 15.96 -3.91
C PRO A 147 13.46 14.56 -3.75
N LYS A 148 14.21 13.61 -3.19
CA LYS A 148 13.76 12.23 -2.95
C LYS A 148 12.63 12.19 -1.92
N ILE A 149 12.82 12.89 -0.79
CA ILE A 149 11.83 12.98 0.30
C ILE A 149 10.56 13.68 -0.20
N LEU A 150 10.68 14.78 -0.93
CA LEU A 150 9.55 15.52 -1.48
C LEU A 150 8.77 14.71 -2.52
N LEU A 151 9.45 13.92 -3.36
CA LEU A 151 8.79 13.02 -4.31
C LEU A 151 7.99 11.92 -3.60
N VAL A 152 8.58 11.31 -2.56
CA VAL A 152 7.87 10.34 -1.72
C VAL A 152 6.66 11.02 -1.06
N ALA A 153 6.84 12.22 -0.48
CA ALA A 153 5.76 12.97 0.14
C ALA A 153 4.63 13.27 -0.85
N LEU A 154 4.95 13.70 -2.08
CA LEU A 154 3.97 13.95 -3.13
C LEU A 154 3.15 12.69 -3.47
N GLY A 155 3.81 11.54 -3.61
CA GLY A 155 3.13 10.26 -3.84
C GLY A 155 2.20 9.86 -2.69
N VAL A 156 2.57 10.17 -1.44
CA VAL A 156 1.83 9.86 -0.21
C VAL A 156 0.60 10.77 -0.03
N VAL A 157 0.70 12.05 -0.42
CA VAL A 157 -0.36 13.06 -0.22
C VAL A 157 -1.69 12.60 -0.80
N PHE A 158 -1.72 12.14 -2.05
CA PHE A 158 -2.98 11.91 -2.76
C PHE A 158 -3.83 10.77 -2.19
N PRO A 159 -3.30 9.56 -1.92
CA PRO A 159 -4.11 8.51 -1.31
C PRO A 159 -4.65 8.90 0.06
N LEU A 160 -3.83 9.57 0.89
CA LEU A 160 -4.27 10.03 2.20
C LEU A 160 -5.31 11.15 2.10
N TYR A 161 -5.10 12.13 1.21
CA TYR A 161 -6.07 13.19 0.94
C TYR A 161 -7.44 12.60 0.56
N LEU A 162 -7.48 11.74 -0.47
CA LEU A 162 -8.72 11.18 -0.99
C LEU A 162 -9.45 10.31 0.02
N ASN A 163 -8.72 9.43 0.71
CA ASN A 163 -9.34 8.56 1.71
C ASN A 163 -9.83 9.35 2.92
N THR A 164 -9.09 10.37 3.37
CA THR A 164 -9.51 11.23 4.48
C THR A 164 -10.72 12.08 4.10
N PHE A 165 -10.68 12.73 2.94
CA PHE A 165 -11.79 13.50 2.41
C PHE A 165 -13.06 12.65 2.29
N SER A 166 -12.98 11.51 1.61
CA SER A 166 -14.12 10.59 1.45
C SER A 166 -14.64 10.07 2.78
N ALA A 167 -13.74 9.72 3.71
CA ALA A 167 -14.11 9.20 5.03
C ALA A 167 -14.95 10.21 5.83
N ILE A 168 -14.56 11.48 5.82
CA ILE A 168 -15.30 12.54 6.54
C ILE A 168 -16.64 12.80 5.87
N ARG A 169 -16.71 12.80 4.53
CA ARG A 169 -17.96 13.01 3.78
C ARG A 169 -18.96 11.88 3.95
N GLN A 170 -18.50 10.67 4.20
CA GLN A 170 -19.35 9.50 4.39
C GLN A 170 -19.87 9.32 5.82
N VAL A 171 -19.48 10.18 6.76
CA VAL A 171 -20.04 10.13 8.13
C VAL A 171 -21.53 10.49 8.06
N ASP A 172 -22.38 9.64 8.68
CA ASP A 172 -23.82 9.84 8.71
C ASP A 172 -24.18 11.23 9.30
N PRO A 173 -24.83 12.12 8.53
CA PRO A 173 -25.23 13.43 9.00
C PRO A 173 -26.10 13.38 10.27
N LYS A 174 -26.93 12.33 10.41
CA LYS A 174 -27.80 12.14 11.58
C LYS A 174 -27.01 11.99 12.87
N MET A 175 -25.84 11.31 12.83
CA MET A 175 -24.96 11.21 14.00
C MET A 175 -24.42 12.57 14.41
N VAL A 176 -24.06 13.42 13.44
CA VAL A 176 -23.54 14.77 13.69
C VAL A 176 -24.65 15.69 14.22
N GLU A 177 -25.86 15.63 13.66
CA GLU A 177 -27.04 16.38 14.10
C GLU A 177 -27.45 15.98 15.52
N THR A 178 -27.52 14.67 15.81
CA THR A 178 -27.83 14.17 17.16
C THR A 178 -26.84 14.71 18.19
N ALA A 179 -25.55 14.70 17.87
CA ALA A 179 -24.53 15.24 18.76
C ALA A 179 -24.67 16.78 18.96
N GLN A 180 -25.14 17.51 17.93
CA GLN A 180 -25.46 18.94 18.07
C GLN A 180 -26.61 19.17 19.04
N VAL A 181 -27.69 18.40 18.93
CA VAL A 181 -28.85 18.47 19.84
C VAL A 181 -28.42 18.13 21.27
N LEU A 182 -27.50 17.20 21.45
CA LEU A 182 -26.92 16.84 22.75
C LEU A 182 -25.90 17.88 23.29
N GLY A 183 -25.70 19.00 22.60
CA GLY A 183 -24.84 20.10 23.05
C GLY A 183 -23.34 19.85 22.85
N PHE A 184 -22.94 18.88 22.02
CA PHE A 184 -21.54 18.65 21.76
C PHE A 184 -20.91 19.83 21.00
N SER A 185 -19.77 20.31 21.52
CA SER A 185 -18.97 21.33 20.84
C SER A 185 -18.38 20.77 19.54
N PHE A 186 -17.90 21.64 18.65
CA PHE A 186 -17.23 21.22 17.41
C PHE A 186 -16.06 20.26 17.68
N ALA A 187 -15.22 20.57 18.67
CA ALA A 187 -14.09 19.72 19.04
C ALA A 187 -14.54 18.32 19.52
N GLN A 188 -15.61 18.25 20.30
CA GLN A 188 -16.18 16.97 20.75
C GLN A 188 -16.77 16.16 19.59
N ARG A 189 -17.47 16.79 18.66
CA ARG A 189 -17.99 16.11 17.45
C ARG A 189 -16.86 15.63 16.57
N PHE A 190 -15.81 16.44 16.38
CA PHE A 190 -14.65 16.07 15.61
C PHE A 190 -13.92 14.85 16.22
N THR A 191 -13.58 14.90 17.50
CA THR A 191 -12.76 13.85 18.15
C THR A 191 -13.54 12.60 18.51
N ARG A 192 -14.83 12.70 18.86
CA ARG A 192 -15.64 11.56 19.34
C ARG A 192 -16.49 10.91 18.25
N ILE A 193 -16.74 11.60 17.14
CA ILE A 193 -17.60 11.08 16.05
C ILE A 193 -16.83 11.02 14.74
N LEU A 194 -16.36 12.17 14.24
CA LEU A 194 -15.74 12.21 12.90
C LEU A 194 -14.46 11.38 12.82
N VAL A 195 -13.51 11.59 13.72
CA VAL A 195 -12.22 10.87 13.72
C VAL A 195 -12.42 9.36 13.88
N PRO A 196 -13.18 8.84 14.87
CA PRO A 196 -13.39 7.41 14.99
C PRO A 196 -14.14 6.79 13.81
N SER A 197 -15.08 7.52 13.20
CA SER A 197 -15.84 7.06 12.04
C SER A 197 -14.98 7.03 10.77
N ALA A 198 -14.10 8.02 10.61
CA ALA A 198 -13.21 8.15 9.46
C ALA A 198 -11.96 7.24 9.54
N ALA A 199 -11.52 6.88 10.74
CA ALA A 199 -10.27 6.16 10.99
C ALA A 199 -10.06 4.91 10.11
N PRO A 200 -11.06 4.02 9.90
CA PRO A 200 -10.86 2.84 9.05
C PRO A 200 -10.46 3.20 7.61
N GLN A 201 -11.13 4.17 7.01
CA GLN A 201 -10.85 4.58 5.63
C GLN A 201 -9.52 5.33 5.53
N VAL A 202 -9.17 6.14 6.53
CA VAL A 202 -7.85 6.80 6.61
C VAL A 202 -6.73 5.77 6.69
N LEU A 203 -6.91 4.67 7.44
CA LEU A 203 -5.93 3.57 7.50
C LEU A 203 -5.78 2.85 6.15
N VAL A 204 -6.87 2.71 5.37
CA VAL A 204 -6.78 2.23 3.98
C VAL A 204 -5.92 3.18 3.14
N GLY A 205 -6.14 4.50 3.25
CA GLY A 205 -5.32 5.52 2.60
C GLY A 205 -3.85 5.45 3.01
N PHE A 206 -3.58 5.28 4.29
CA PHE A 206 -2.22 5.12 4.83
C PHE A 206 -1.49 3.90 4.24
N ARG A 207 -2.18 2.78 4.13
CA ARG A 207 -1.66 1.56 3.54
C ARG A 207 -1.32 1.73 2.05
N GLN A 208 -2.21 2.37 1.29
CA GLN A 208 -1.95 2.71 -0.12
C GLN A 208 -0.76 3.66 -0.26
N SER A 209 -0.70 4.69 0.58
CA SER A 209 0.40 5.66 0.59
C SER A 209 1.75 5.03 0.90
N LEU A 210 1.79 4.06 1.80
CA LEU A 210 3.03 3.36 2.15
C LEU A 210 3.55 2.51 0.98
N ALA A 211 2.66 1.85 0.24
CA ALA A 211 3.04 1.12 -0.97
C ALA A 211 3.59 2.07 -2.05
N ILE A 212 2.95 3.23 -2.25
CA ILE A 212 3.41 4.26 -3.19
C ILE A 212 4.73 4.87 -2.74
N ALA A 213 4.93 5.07 -1.44
CA ALA A 213 6.18 5.59 -0.89
C ALA A 213 7.39 4.73 -1.30
N TRP A 214 7.30 3.40 -1.13
CA TRP A 214 8.35 2.47 -1.54
C TRP A 214 8.57 2.47 -3.06
N LEU A 215 7.48 2.47 -3.85
CA LEU A 215 7.56 2.52 -5.32
C LEU A 215 8.18 3.83 -5.82
N THR A 216 7.87 4.94 -5.19
CA THR A 216 8.43 6.24 -5.55
C THR A 216 9.91 6.31 -5.18
N LEU A 217 10.25 5.82 -3.97
CA LEU A 217 11.63 5.89 -3.49
C LEU A 217 12.58 5.07 -4.35
N ILE A 218 12.21 3.85 -4.76
CA ILE A 218 13.10 3.01 -5.60
C ILE A 218 13.50 3.75 -6.88
N VAL A 219 12.55 4.42 -7.53
CA VAL A 219 12.83 5.16 -8.77
C VAL A 219 13.67 6.41 -8.47
N ALA A 220 13.33 7.15 -7.41
CA ALA A 220 14.08 8.34 -7.02
C ALA A 220 15.55 8.02 -6.64
N GLU A 221 15.78 6.89 -5.96
CA GLU A 221 17.13 6.45 -5.60
C GLU A 221 17.95 5.93 -6.78
N GLN A 222 17.31 5.34 -7.79
CA GLN A 222 18.02 4.89 -8.99
C GLN A 222 18.53 6.05 -9.86
N ILE A 223 17.86 7.20 -9.81
CA ILE A 223 18.21 8.33 -10.68
C ILE A 223 19.21 9.26 -10.00
N ASN A 224 19.07 9.49 -8.71
CA ASN A 224 19.79 10.58 -8.03
C ASN A 224 20.15 10.22 -6.57
N ALA A 225 20.75 9.06 -6.33
CA ALA A 225 21.24 8.71 -5.01
C ALA A 225 22.68 8.20 -5.07
N ASP A 226 23.41 8.44 -3.98
CA ASP A 226 24.74 7.91 -3.68
C ASP A 226 24.70 6.84 -2.57
N LYS A 227 23.54 6.62 -1.98
CA LYS A 227 23.26 5.63 -0.91
C LYS A 227 21.81 5.19 -0.98
N GLY A 228 21.54 4.01 -0.43
CA GLY A 228 20.20 3.41 -0.39
C GLY A 228 20.10 2.16 -1.24
N ILE A 229 18.95 1.47 -1.16
CA ILE A 229 18.73 0.19 -1.87
C ILE A 229 18.65 0.44 -3.38
N GLY A 230 18.01 1.52 -3.82
CA GLY A 230 17.92 1.87 -5.24
C GLY A 230 19.30 2.24 -5.82
N PHE A 231 20.16 2.86 -5.04
CA PHE A 231 21.56 3.08 -5.41
C PHE A 231 22.32 1.77 -5.57
N LEU A 232 22.17 0.80 -4.65
CA LEU A 232 22.79 -0.53 -4.78
C LEU A 232 22.36 -1.21 -6.08
N ILE A 233 21.08 -1.14 -6.44
CA ILE A 233 20.55 -1.69 -7.70
C ILE A 233 21.17 -1.00 -8.91
N ASN A 234 21.25 0.34 -8.89
CA ASN A 234 21.81 1.11 -10.00
C ASN A 234 23.30 0.83 -10.17
N ASN A 235 24.04 0.81 -9.07
CA ASN A 235 25.46 0.48 -9.07
C ASN A 235 25.71 -0.95 -9.58
N ALA A 236 24.91 -1.93 -9.13
CA ALA A 236 24.99 -3.31 -9.61
C ALA A 236 24.71 -3.42 -11.12
N ARG A 237 23.82 -2.57 -11.66
CA ARG A 237 23.54 -2.52 -13.10
C ARG A 237 24.79 -2.07 -13.89
N ASP A 238 25.51 -1.07 -13.39
CA ASP A 238 26.72 -0.55 -14.06
C ASP A 238 27.85 -1.58 -14.08
N PHE A 239 27.86 -2.51 -13.12
CA PHE A 239 28.79 -3.65 -13.05
C PHE A 239 28.23 -4.96 -13.59
N LEU A 240 27.04 -4.96 -14.21
CA LEU A 240 26.35 -6.12 -14.75
C LEU A 240 26.11 -7.25 -13.70
N ARG A 241 26.00 -6.89 -12.41
CA ARG A 241 25.70 -7.79 -11.29
C ARG A 241 24.17 -7.97 -11.15
N ILE A 242 23.60 -8.78 -12.05
CA ILE A 242 22.15 -9.03 -12.12
C ILE A 242 21.64 -9.73 -10.85
N ASP A 243 22.46 -10.55 -10.22
CA ASP A 243 22.22 -11.19 -8.93
C ASP A 243 21.88 -10.14 -7.83
N ILE A 244 22.69 -9.09 -7.72
CA ILE A 244 22.44 -7.99 -6.77
C ILE A 244 21.18 -7.17 -7.14
N ILE A 245 20.93 -6.95 -8.44
CA ILE A 245 19.72 -6.26 -8.89
C ILE A 245 18.47 -7.01 -8.42
N ILE A 246 18.39 -8.33 -8.70
CA ILE A 246 17.22 -9.14 -8.32
C ILE A 246 17.12 -9.25 -6.81
N PHE A 247 18.24 -9.37 -6.09
CA PHE A 247 18.24 -9.35 -4.64
C PHE A 247 17.68 -8.02 -4.09
N GLY A 248 18.15 -6.87 -4.60
CA GLY A 248 17.65 -5.56 -4.20
C GLY A 248 16.15 -5.38 -4.46
N LEU A 249 15.65 -5.83 -5.63
CA LEU A 249 14.22 -5.84 -5.93
C LEU A 249 13.43 -6.74 -4.97
N THR A 250 14.00 -7.88 -4.58
CA THR A 250 13.40 -8.79 -3.59
C THR A 250 13.32 -8.12 -2.22
N ILE A 251 14.35 -7.37 -1.82
CA ILE A 251 14.33 -6.59 -0.57
C ILE A 251 13.22 -5.54 -0.58
N TYR A 252 13.02 -4.79 -1.69
CA TYR A 252 11.90 -3.86 -1.80
C TYR A 252 10.54 -4.55 -1.67
N ALA A 253 10.37 -5.71 -2.31
CA ALA A 253 9.14 -6.49 -2.18
C ALA A 253 8.90 -6.93 -0.73
N LEU A 254 9.94 -7.39 -0.03
CA LEU A 254 9.87 -7.77 1.39
C LEU A 254 9.54 -6.57 2.28
N LEU A 255 10.14 -5.41 2.04
CA LEU A 255 9.83 -4.17 2.78
C LEU A 255 8.37 -3.77 2.58
N GLY A 256 7.84 -3.86 1.36
CA GLY A 256 6.43 -3.63 1.08
C GLY A 256 5.51 -4.59 1.86
N ILE A 257 5.84 -5.89 1.87
CA ILE A 257 5.07 -6.90 2.62
C ILE A 257 5.14 -6.66 4.13
N VAL A 258 6.32 -6.40 4.66
CA VAL A 258 6.53 -6.17 6.11
C VAL A 258 5.78 -4.93 6.57
N THR A 259 5.91 -3.82 5.83
CA THR A 259 5.22 -2.57 6.16
C THR A 259 3.70 -2.71 6.05
N ASP A 260 3.18 -3.42 5.04
CA ASP A 260 1.76 -3.73 4.93
C ASP A 260 1.27 -4.61 6.10
N ALA A 261 2.07 -5.59 6.53
CA ALA A 261 1.75 -6.41 7.70
C ALA A 261 1.71 -5.60 9.00
N ILE A 262 2.65 -4.65 9.18
CA ILE A 262 2.67 -3.74 10.33
C ILE A 262 1.41 -2.88 10.36
N VAL A 263 1.02 -2.30 9.21
CA VAL A 263 -0.19 -1.47 9.13
C VAL A 263 -1.44 -2.29 9.45
N ARG A 264 -1.56 -3.51 8.93
CA ARG A 264 -2.67 -4.42 9.29
C ARG A 264 -2.73 -4.73 10.78
N LEU A 265 -1.59 -4.87 11.43
CA LEU A 265 -1.54 -5.09 12.88
C LEU A 265 -2.02 -3.87 13.66
N ILE A 266 -1.58 -2.67 13.24
CA ILE A 266 -2.05 -1.38 13.80
C ILE A 266 -3.56 -1.23 13.59
N GLU A 267 -4.06 -1.50 12.38
CA GLU A 267 -5.47 -1.44 12.02
C GLU A 267 -6.32 -2.34 12.94
N ARG A 268 -5.93 -3.60 13.11
CA ARG A 268 -6.63 -4.54 14.01
C ARG A 268 -6.68 -4.07 15.45
N ARG A 269 -5.64 -3.38 15.94
CA ARG A 269 -5.60 -2.83 17.29
C ARG A 269 -6.42 -1.54 17.41
N ALA A 270 -6.27 -0.65 16.44
CA ALA A 270 -6.95 0.65 16.44
C ALA A 270 -8.47 0.53 16.28
N LEU A 271 -8.96 -0.49 15.55
CA LEU A 271 -10.38 -0.69 15.24
C LEU A 271 -11.08 -1.72 16.15
N ARG A 272 -10.46 -2.11 17.27
CA ARG A 272 -11.05 -3.08 18.23
C ARG A 272 -12.43 -2.66 18.77
N TYR A 273 -12.76 -1.37 18.74
CA TYR A 273 -14.04 -0.82 19.23
C TYR A 273 -15.22 -1.05 18.27
N ARG A 274 -14.98 -1.61 17.09
CA ARG A 274 -16.03 -1.89 16.08
C ARG A 274 -16.58 -3.31 16.11
N HIS A 275 -16.03 -4.18 16.97
CA HIS A 275 -16.49 -5.58 17.12
C HIS A 275 -17.23 -5.75 18.41
#